data_d348ad8791a71f78f5748cc0ca1d1ffb
#
_entry.id   d348ad8791a71f78f5748cc0ca1d1ffb
#
_cell.length_a   1.000
_cell.length_b   1.000
_cell.length_c   1.000
_cell.angle_alpha   90.00
_cell.angle_beta   90.00
_cell.angle_gamma   90.00
#
_symmetry.space_group_name_H-M   'P 1'
#
loop_
_entity.id
_entity.type
_entity.pdbx_description
1 polymer ?
#
loop_
_entity_poly.entity_id
_entity_poly.type
_entity_poly.pdbx_seq_one_letter_code
_entity_poly.pdbx_strand_id
1 'polypeptide(L)'
;MKGYIRTAVVLACICAVAAVLLAVVNSVTTPYIEAYENEKVTRALEEVSNGLSIGEKTVVEEGCIDYLHPLYENGNPAGYVLGLTTRGYGGDITLLAGYDASGAVTAVTSVSDSETPGVGKKAHNEGYMDKFIGKGGSGEVVPTSKSMLSETDSAAVSGATMTFSGISSALKEGADYIYAMKEASR
;
A
#
# COMPACT_ATOMS: atom_id res chain seq x y z
N MET A 1 2.76 -43.33 36.15
CA MET A 1 3.76 -42.28 35.89
C MET A 1 4.63 -42.56 34.65
N LYS A 2 5.24 -43.75 34.51
CA LYS A 2 6.12 -44.07 33.33
C LYS A 2 5.40 -43.95 31.96
N GLY A 3 4.11 -44.24 31.84
CA GLY A 3 3.34 -44.15 30.60
C GLY A 3 3.19 -42.70 30.11
N TYR A 4 2.85 -41.79 31.01
CA TYR A 4 2.69 -40.35 30.65
C TYR A 4 3.99 -39.69 30.21
N ILE A 5 5.12 -40.06 30.85
CA ILE A 5 6.45 -39.54 30.43
C ILE A 5 6.80 -40.02 29.03
N ARG A 6 6.53 -41.29 28.72
CA ARG A 6 6.77 -41.83 27.36
C ARG A 6 5.94 -41.10 26.30
N THR A 7 4.65 -40.86 26.56
CA THR A 7 3.78 -40.14 25.65
C THR A 7 4.22 -38.69 25.48
N ALA A 8 4.62 -38.02 26.56
CA ALA A 8 5.13 -36.64 26.50
C ALA A 8 6.43 -36.53 25.67
N VAL A 9 7.36 -37.49 25.83
CA VAL A 9 8.59 -37.51 25.04
C VAL A 9 8.31 -37.74 23.55
N VAL A 10 7.41 -38.70 23.23
CA VAL A 10 7.03 -38.93 21.83
C VAL A 10 6.41 -37.67 21.21
N LEU A 11 5.50 -37.02 21.94
CA LEU A 11 4.89 -35.76 21.45
C LEU A 11 5.94 -34.67 21.27
N ALA A 12 6.84 -34.50 22.23
CA ALA A 12 7.93 -33.50 22.12
C ALA A 12 8.85 -33.77 20.90
N CYS A 13 9.15 -35.03 20.62
CA CYS A 13 9.95 -35.41 19.44
C CYS A 13 9.20 -35.06 18.13
N ILE A 14 7.92 -35.35 18.05
CA ILE A 14 7.10 -35.01 16.87
C ILE A 14 7.07 -33.49 16.65
N CYS A 15 6.81 -32.72 17.73
CA CYS A 15 6.82 -31.25 17.66
C CYS A 15 8.19 -30.70 17.27
N ALA A 16 9.27 -31.26 17.80
CA ALA A 16 10.64 -30.84 17.45
C ALA A 16 10.95 -31.09 15.97
N VAL A 17 10.60 -32.27 15.45
CA VAL A 17 10.78 -32.59 14.02
C VAL A 17 9.95 -31.64 13.14
N ALA A 18 8.69 -31.40 13.50
CA ALA A 18 7.83 -30.46 12.75
C ALA A 18 8.41 -29.03 12.78
N ALA A 19 8.88 -28.56 13.92
CA ALA A 19 9.50 -27.22 14.05
C ALA A 19 10.76 -27.09 13.20
N VAL A 20 11.62 -28.09 13.17
CA VAL A 20 12.82 -28.10 12.32
C VAL A 20 12.47 -28.08 10.85
N LEU A 21 11.48 -28.88 10.41
CA LEU A 21 11.05 -28.89 9.02
C LEU A 21 10.47 -27.52 8.60
N LEU A 22 9.62 -26.91 9.44
CA LEU A 22 9.10 -25.58 9.18
C LEU A 22 10.21 -24.52 9.11
N ALA A 23 11.17 -24.57 10.03
CA ALA A 23 12.31 -23.63 10.02
C ALA A 23 13.15 -23.76 8.74
N VAL A 24 13.41 -24.98 8.27
CA VAL A 24 14.15 -25.24 7.02
C VAL A 24 13.36 -24.70 5.83
N VAL A 25 12.07 -24.99 5.71
CA VAL A 25 11.22 -24.47 4.63
C VAL A 25 11.22 -22.94 4.66
N ASN A 26 10.99 -22.33 5.83
CA ASN A 26 10.99 -20.88 5.97
C ASN A 26 12.33 -20.25 5.55
N SER A 27 13.47 -20.81 5.99
CA SER A 27 14.79 -20.25 5.64
C SER A 27 15.11 -20.31 4.15
N VAL A 28 14.59 -21.32 3.44
CA VAL A 28 14.73 -21.43 1.99
C VAL A 28 13.75 -20.50 1.25
N THR A 29 12.53 -20.34 1.77
CA THR A 29 11.48 -19.61 1.08
C THR A 29 11.57 -18.09 1.29
N THR A 30 12.02 -17.63 2.46
CA THR A 30 12.12 -16.20 2.80
C THR A 30 12.86 -15.37 1.74
N PRO A 31 14.06 -15.72 1.27
CA PRO A 31 14.77 -14.89 0.29
C PRO A 31 14.03 -14.79 -1.07
N TYR A 32 13.26 -15.81 -1.45
CA TYR A 32 12.44 -15.75 -2.67
C TYR A 32 11.23 -14.84 -2.50
N ILE A 33 10.60 -14.85 -1.32
CA ILE A 33 9.48 -13.96 -0.97
C ILE A 33 9.97 -12.51 -0.98
N GLU A 34 11.07 -12.22 -0.30
CA GLU A 34 11.66 -10.87 -0.25
C GLU A 34 12.04 -10.35 -1.65
N ALA A 35 12.64 -11.19 -2.49
CA ALA A 35 12.98 -10.82 -3.86
C ALA A 35 11.72 -10.50 -4.69
N TYR A 36 10.66 -11.28 -4.54
CA TYR A 36 9.40 -11.07 -5.24
C TYR A 36 8.66 -9.80 -4.77
N GLU A 37 8.67 -9.54 -3.47
CA GLU A 37 8.09 -8.32 -2.89
C GLU A 37 8.85 -7.08 -3.36
N ASN A 38 10.18 -7.11 -3.36
CA ASN A 38 11.02 -6.02 -3.87
C ASN A 38 10.78 -5.76 -5.37
N GLU A 39 10.62 -6.81 -6.17
CA GLU A 39 10.30 -6.68 -7.59
C GLU A 39 8.93 -6.02 -7.79
N LYS A 40 7.91 -6.40 -7.00
CA LYS A 40 6.60 -5.75 -7.03
C LYS A 40 6.67 -4.27 -6.70
N VAL A 41 7.39 -3.90 -5.62
CA VAL A 41 7.57 -2.50 -5.23
C VAL A 41 8.28 -1.72 -6.33
N THR A 42 9.33 -2.29 -6.94
CA THR A 42 10.06 -1.63 -8.03
C THR A 42 9.17 -1.37 -9.24
N ARG A 43 8.41 -2.36 -9.70
CA ARG A 43 7.45 -2.20 -10.80
C ARG A 43 6.37 -1.17 -10.48
N ALA A 44 5.84 -1.20 -9.27
CA ALA A 44 4.85 -0.25 -8.81
C ALA A 44 5.41 1.18 -8.76
N LEU A 45 6.67 1.36 -8.34
CA LEU A 45 7.37 2.65 -8.37
C LEU A 45 7.53 3.17 -9.80
N GLU A 46 7.93 2.32 -10.75
CA GLU A 46 8.03 2.66 -12.17
C GLU A 46 6.67 3.10 -12.74
N GLU A 47 5.60 2.37 -12.40
CA GLU A 47 4.25 2.68 -12.83
C GLU A 47 3.78 4.05 -12.31
N VAL A 48 3.89 4.31 -10.99
CA VAL A 48 3.40 5.57 -10.40
C VAL A 48 4.30 6.77 -10.66
N SER A 49 5.57 6.55 -11.05
CA SER A 49 6.48 7.64 -11.41
C SER A 49 6.17 8.28 -12.76
N ASN A 50 5.35 7.64 -13.61
CA ASN A 50 5.01 8.12 -14.95
C ASN A 50 6.24 8.50 -15.79
N GLY A 51 7.35 7.77 -15.65
CA GLY A 51 8.60 8.02 -16.39
C GLY A 51 9.47 9.13 -15.81
N LEU A 52 9.13 9.71 -14.68
CA LEU A 52 9.97 10.65 -13.94
C LEU A 52 11.12 9.93 -13.22
N SER A 53 12.23 10.62 -13.01
CA SER A 53 13.36 10.07 -12.25
C SER A 53 13.02 10.02 -10.76
N ILE A 54 13.24 8.85 -10.15
CA ILE A 54 12.93 8.60 -8.74
C ILE A 54 14.18 8.93 -7.91
N GLY A 55 14.02 9.78 -6.89
CA GLY A 55 15.09 10.13 -5.95
C GLY A 55 15.20 9.14 -4.78
N GLU A 56 16.08 9.44 -3.84
CA GLU A 56 16.34 8.57 -2.68
C GLU A 56 15.11 8.46 -1.77
N LYS A 57 14.96 7.27 -1.18
CA LYS A 57 13.91 6.98 -0.21
C LYS A 57 14.15 7.73 1.10
N THR A 58 13.18 8.49 1.55
CA THR A 58 13.16 9.11 2.87
C THR A 58 12.07 8.47 3.71
N VAL A 59 12.41 7.94 4.87
CA VAL A 59 11.43 7.40 5.84
C VAL A 59 10.73 8.56 6.53
N VAL A 60 9.41 8.52 6.61
CA VAL A 60 8.58 9.60 7.17
C VAL A 60 7.92 9.14 8.47
N GLU A 61 7.26 7.97 8.47
CA GLU A 61 6.53 7.37 9.61
C GLU A 61 5.54 8.36 10.27
N GLU A 62 4.76 9.06 9.46
CA GLU A 62 3.74 9.99 9.91
C GLU A 62 2.35 9.53 9.44
N GLY A 63 1.45 9.25 10.39
CA GLY A 63 0.11 8.76 10.11
C GLY A 63 0.12 7.46 9.32
N CYS A 64 -0.41 7.48 8.09
CA CYS A 64 -0.40 6.35 7.17
C CYS A 64 0.80 6.37 6.18
N ILE A 65 1.71 7.35 6.30
CA ILE A 65 2.84 7.55 5.39
C ILE A 65 4.07 6.86 5.95
N ASP A 66 4.56 5.83 5.26
CA ASP A 66 5.75 5.08 5.65
C ASP A 66 7.03 5.75 5.13
N TYR A 67 7.01 6.18 3.87
CA TYR A 67 8.17 6.78 3.21
C TYR A 67 7.79 7.62 2.00
N LEU A 68 8.75 8.40 1.54
CA LEU A 68 8.65 9.31 0.41
C LEU A 68 9.82 9.13 -0.54
N HIS A 69 9.54 9.18 -1.84
CA HIS A 69 10.53 9.36 -2.90
C HIS A 69 10.24 10.66 -3.65
N PRO A 70 11.18 11.61 -3.75
CA PRO A 70 11.01 12.76 -4.62
C PRO A 70 11.08 12.34 -6.09
N LEU A 71 10.30 12.98 -6.94
CA LEU A 71 10.30 12.79 -8.39
C LEU A 71 10.91 14.00 -9.08
N TYR A 72 11.71 13.74 -10.12
CA TYR A 72 12.39 14.78 -10.88
C TYR A 72 12.09 14.65 -12.37
N GLU A 73 11.83 15.79 -13.00
CA GLU A 73 11.76 15.94 -14.44
C GLU A 73 12.93 16.81 -14.92
N ASN A 74 13.81 16.26 -15.74
CA ASN A 74 15.01 16.95 -16.22
C ASN A 74 15.85 17.60 -15.09
N GLY A 75 15.92 16.96 -13.91
CA GLY A 75 16.64 17.43 -12.74
C GLY A 75 15.89 18.44 -11.86
N ASN A 76 14.68 18.84 -12.23
CA ASN A 76 13.84 19.73 -11.42
C ASN A 76 12.81 18.93 -10.62
N PRO A 77 12.49 19.33 -9.38
CA PRO A 77 11.44 18.67 -8.59
C PRO A 77 10.09 18.74 -9.33
N ALA A 78 9.48 17.59 -9.61
CA ALA A 78 8.22 17.48 -10.33
C ALA A 78 7.07 16.95 -9.48
N GLY A 79 7.39 16.20 -8.42
CA GLY A 79 6.40 15.59 -7.56
C GLY A 79 7.02 14.62 -6.55
N TYR A 80 6.19 13.72 -6.03
CA TYR A 80 6.59 12.76 -5.01
C TYR A 80 5.84 11.44 -5.19
N VAL A 81 6.48 10.34 -4.80
CA VAL A 81 5.78 9.07 -4.56
C VAL A 81 5.78 8.81 -3.06
N LEU A 82 4.61 8.53 -2.50
CA LEU A 82 4.44 8.11 -1.12
C LEU A 82 4.15 6.61 -1.06
N GLY A 83 4.83 5.92 -0.14
CA GLY A 83 4.43 4.61 0.35
C GLY A 83 3.44 4.81 1.49
N LEU A 84 2.24 4.28 1.34
CA LEU A 84 1.12 4.45 2.27
C LEU A 84 0.65 3.10 2.78
N THR A 85 0.50 2.96 4.09
CA THR A 85 -0.15 1.79 4.69
C THR A 85 -1.45 2.20 5.37
N THR A 86 -2.54 1.58 4.97
CA THR A 86 -3.88 1.84 5.50
C THR A 86 -4.61 0.55 5.80
N ARG A 87 -5.71 0.64 6.54
CA ARG A 87 -6.52 -0.51 6.91
C ARG A 87 -7.73 -0.66 5.99
N GLY A 88 -7.82 -1.82 5.34
CA GLY A 88 -8.99 -2.25 4.60
C GLY A 88 -9.96 -3.08 5.45
N TYR A 89 -10.82 -3.89 4.78
CA TYR A 89 -11.73 -4.81 5.44
C TYR A 89 -11.02 -6.08 5.91
N GLY A 90 -10.18 -6.67 5.07
CA GLY A 90 -9.49 -7.94 5.34
C GLY A 90 -8.18 -7.79 6.11
N GLY A 91 -7.61 -6.61 6.15
CA GLY A 91 -6.32 -6.33 6.79
C GLY A 91 -5.67 -5.06 6.24
N ASP A 92 -4.37 -4.97 6.37
CA ASP A 92 -3.61 -3.82 5.90
C ASP A 92 -3.46 -3.84 4.37
N ILE A 93 -3.51 -2.65 3.78
CA ILE A 93 -3.32 -2.39 2.35
C ILE A 93 -2.13 -1.47 2.22
N THR A 94 -1.13 -1.88 1.45
CA THR A 94 0.02 -1.05 1.10
C THR A 94 -0.15 -0.50 -0.31
N LEU A 95 -0.09 0.82 -0.43
CA LEU A 95 -0.25 1.56 -1.68
C LEU A 95 1.04 2.31 -2.01
N LEU A 96 1.29 2.48 -3.29
CA LEU A 96 2.16 3.53 -3.81
C LEU A 96 1.30 4.57 -4.53
N ALA A 97 1.45 5.82 -4.15
CA ALA A 97 0.72 6.92 -4.74
C ALA A 97 1.68 8.03 -5.20
N GLY A 98 1.59 8.37 -6.48
CA GLY A 98 2.26 9.52 -7.06
C GLY A 98 1.46 10.79 -6.82
N TYR A 99 2.16 11.86 -6.52
CA TYR A 99 1.60 13.20 -6.34
C TYR A 99 2.42 14.21 -7.13
N ASP A 100 1.77 15.19 -7.72
CA ASP A 100 2.46 16.34 -8.29
C ASP A 100 2.96 17.31 -7.19
N ALA A 101 3.67 18.33 -7.58
CA ALA A 101 4.18 19.36 -6.66
C ALA A 101 3.07 20.19 -5.97
N SER A 102 1.81 20.04 -6.35
CA SER A 102 0.66 20.68 -5.69
C SER A 102 -0.05 19.79 -4.68
N GLY A 103 0.31 18.51 -4.62
CA GLY A 103 -0.32 17.49 -3.81
C GLY A 103 -1.51 16.80 -4.50
N ALA A 104 -1.72 17.01 -5.80
CA ALA A 104 -2.73 16.27 -6.54
C ALA A 104 -2.22 14.87 -6.89
N VAL A 105 -3.07 13.86 -6.73
CA VAL A 105 -2.77 12.46 -7.05
C VAL A 105 -2.56 12.30 -8.55
N THR A 106 -1.43 11.75 -8.97
CA THR A 106 -1.09 11.51 -10.40
C THR A 106 -1.24 10.05 -10.81
N ALA A 107 -0.96 9.13 -9.90
CA ALA A 107 -1.11 7.70 -10.11
C ALA A 107 -1.26 6.99 -8.76
N VAL A 108 -1.93 5.85 -8.73
CA VAL A 108 -2.04 5.01 -7.52
C VAL A 108 -1.99 3.55 -7.93
N THR A 109 -1.19 2.76 -7.22
CA THR A 109 -1.19 1.30 -7.38
C THR A 109 -1.12 0.62 -6.02
N SER A 110 -1.73 -0.56 -5.90
CA SER A 110 -1.67 -1.39 -4.70
C SER A 110 -0.52 -2.38 -4.82
N VAL A 111 0.41 -2.34 -3.86
CA VAL A 111 1.56 -3.25 -3.80
C VAL A 111 1.19 -4.55 -3.09
N SER A 112 0.51 -4.43 -1.97
CA SER A 112 0.10 -5.57 -1.15
C SER A 112 -1.25 -5.31 -0.48
N ASP A 113 -2.04 -6.35 -0.35
CA ASP A 113 -3.29 -6.32 0.40
C ASP A 113 -3.62 -7.69 1.01
N SER A 114 -4.34 -7.68 2.10
CA SER A 114 -4.93 -8.86 2.73
C SER A 114 -6.43 -8.98 2.47
N GLU A 115 -6.92 -8.33 1.40
CA GLU A 115 -8.33 -8.22 1.10
C GLU A 115 -8.95 -9.52 0.58
N THR A 116 -10.21 -9.72 0.91
CA THR A 116 -10.97 -10.89 0.48
C THR A 116 -11.27 -10.84 -1.03
N PRO A 117 -10.98 -11.93 -1.77
CA PRO A 117 -11.36 -12.03 -3.18
C PRO A 117 -12.84 -11.73 -3.44
N GLY A 118 -13.13 -10.90 -4.43
CA GLY A 118 -14.48 -10.54 -4.85
C GLY A 118 -15.15 -9.43 -4.04
N VAL A 119 -14.57 -9.00 -2.91
CA VAL A 119 -15.04 -7.88 -2.09
C VAL A 119 -14.01 -6.75 -2.12
N GLY A 120 -12.96 -6.82 -1.31
CA GLY A 120 -11.93 -5.81 -1.21
C GLY A 120 -11.02 -5.76 -2.44
N LYS A 121 -10.76 -6.90 -3.08
CA LYS A 121 -9.98 -6.97 -4.34
C LYS A 121 -10.61 -6.25 -5.53
N LYS A 122 -11.80 -5.66 -5.38
CA LYS A 122 -12.34 -4.72 -6.39
C LYS A 122 -11.43 -3.50 -6.60
N ALA A 123 -10.65 -3.13 -5.60
CA ALA A 123 -9.67 -2.05 -5.70
C ALA A 123 -8.54 -2.33 -6.74
N HIS A 124 -8.34 -3.59 -7.12
CA HIS A 124 -7.41 -3.97 -8.20
C HIS A 124 -8.03 -4.01 -9.59
N ASN A 125 -9.35 -3.76 -9.70
CA ASN A 125 -9.98 -3.70 -11.01
C ASN A 125 -9.46 -2.48 -11.78
N GLU A 126 -9.26 -2.67 -13.07
CA GLU A 126 -8.86 -1.61 -14.00
C GLU A 126 -9.82 -0.41 -13.87
N GLY A 127 -9.26 0.80 -13.78
CA GLY A 127 -10.02 2.03 -13.61
C GLY A 127 -10.57 2.30 -12.18
N TYR A 128 -10.34 1.38 -11.21
CA TYR A 128 -10.80 1.66 -9.84
C TYR A 128 -10.10 2.87 -9.22
N MET A 129 -8.82 3.04 -9.47
CA MET A 129 -8.02 4.15 -8.92
C MET A 129 -8.22 5.47 -9.66
N ASP A 130 -8.78 5.45 -10.87
CA ASP A 130 -8.97 6.65 -11.71
C ASP A 130 -9.82 7.74 -11.03
N LYS A 131 -10.75 7.33 -10.14
CA LYS A 131 -11.58 8.27 -9.37
C LYS A 131 -10.80 9.18 -8.42
N PHE A 132 -9.56 8.85 -8.13
CA PHE A 132 -8.67 9.65 -7.27
C PHE A 132 -7.69 10.52 -8.06
N ILE A 133 -7.47 10.22 -9.35
CA ILE A 133 -6.50 10.94 -10.18
C ILE A 133 -6.96 12.39 -10.36
N GLY A 134 -6.00 13.33 -10.20
CA GLY A 134 -6.24 14.77 -10.24
C GLY A 134 -6.87 15.36 -8.97
N LYS A 135 -7.14 14.54 -7.95
CA LYS A 135 -7.73 14.99 -6.68
C LYS A 135 -6.64 15.24 -5.64
N GLY A 136 -6.90 16.13 -4.70
CA GLY A 136 -5.99 16.47 -3.60
C GLY A 136 -5.27 17.80 -3.82
N GLY A 137 -4.43 18.19 -2.83
CA GLY A 137 -3.65 19.40 -2.87
C GLY A 137 -4.51 20.67 -3.00
N SER A 138 -4.13 21.52 -3.95
CA SER A 138 -4.87 22.76 -4.28
C SER A 138 -6.04 22.54 -5.23
N GLY A 139 -6.27 21.30 -5.69
CA GLY A 139 -7.31 20.92 -6.63
C GLY A 139 -8.62 20.47 -5.96
N GLU A 140 -9.32 19.57 -6.63
CA GLU A 140 -10.54 18.97 -6.08
C GLU A 140 -10.20 18.03 -4.89
N VAL A 141 -11.07 18.02 -3.90
CA VAL A 141 -10.90 17.19 -2.70
C VAL A 141 -10.91 15.70 -3.06
N VAL A 142 -9.99 14.92 -2.46
CA VAL A 142 -10.01 13.46 -2.56
C VAL A 142 -11.34 12.94 -2.01
N PRO A 143 -12.12 12.14 -2.78
CA PRO A 143 -13.42 11.66 -2.34
C PRO A 143 -13.26 10.61 -1.23
N THR A 144 -13.67 10.95 -0.01
CA THR A 144 -13.59 10.09 1.19
C THR A 144 -14.89 9.35 1.49
N SER A 145 -15.98 9.67 0.80
CA SER A 145 -17.26 8.98 0.95
C SER A 145 -17.93 8.72 -0.40
N LYS A 146 -18.80 7.71 -0.45
CA LYS A 146 -19.56 7.37 -1.66
C LYS A 146 -20.40 8.52 -2.19
N SER A 147 -20.89 9.41 -1.31
CA SER A 147 -21.70 10.56 -1.69
C SER A 147 -20.93 11.63 -2.48
N MET A 148 -19.60 11.55 -2.50
CA MET A 148 -18.72 12.44 -3.26
C MET A 148 -18.38 11.88 -4.65
N LEU A 149 -18.85 10.67 -4.96
CA LEU A 149 -18.60 9.98 -6.22
C LEU A 149 -19.79 10.12 -7.17
N SER A 150 -19.56 9.94 -8.47
CA SER A 150 -20.61 9.75 -9.46
C SER A 150 -21.45 8.50 -9.14
N GLU A 151 -22.65 8.38 -9.68
CA GLU A 151 -23.48 7.18 -9.50
C GLU A 151 -22.76 5.91 -9.96
N THR A 152 -22.02 5.98 -11.08
CA THR A 152 -21.25 4.87 -11.64
C THR A 152 -20.11 4.44 -10.69
N ASP A 153 -19.33 5.40 -10.18
CA ASP A 153 -18.24 5.14 -9.26
C ASP A 153 -18.73 4.65 -7.89
N SER A 154 -19.85 5.23 -7.41
CA SER A 154 -20.49 4.79 -6.18
C SER A 154 -20.97 3.33 -6.27
N ALA A 155 -21.49 2.91 -7.44
CA ALA A 155 -21.85 1.53 -7.69
C ALA A 155 -20.60 0.62 -7.71
N ALA A 156 -19.49 1.06 -8.34
CA ALA A 156 -18.24 0.30 -8.42
C ALA A 156 -17.62 0.02 -7.04
N VAL A 157 -17.69 0.97 -6.09
CA VAL A 157 -17.19 0.79 -4.72
C VAL A 157 -18.20 0.10 -3.79
N SER A 158 -19.40 -0.21 -4.28
CA SER A 158 -20.41 -0.88 -3.50
C SER A 158 -19.98 -2.30 -3.11
N GLY A 159 -20.15 -2.65 -1.82
CA GLY A 159 -19.67 -3.90 -1.23
C GLY A 159 -18.20 -3.89 -0.79
N ALA A 160 -17.41 -2.85 -1.14
CA ALA A 160 -16.03 -2.65 -0.69
C ALA A 160 -15.84 -1.28 -0.01
N THR A 161 -16.83 -0.82 0.75
CA THR A 161 -16.84 0.54 1.32
C THR A 161 -15.72 0.76 2.33
N MET A 162 -15.38 -0.24 3.13
CA MET A 162 -14.28 -0.15 4.10
C MET A 162 -12.94 0.01 3.39
N THR A 163 -12.68 -0.82 2.38
CA THR A 163 -11.49 -0.74 1.53
C THR A 163 -11.40 0.62 0.82
N PHE A 164 -12.52 1.09 0.24
CA PHE A 164 -12.60 2.42 -0.37
C PHE A 164 -12.27 3.54 0.63
N SER A 165 -12.87 3.50 1.84
CA SER A 165 -12.61 4.52 2.86
C SER A 165 -11.16 4.50 3.34
N GLY A 166 -10.55 3.32 3.49
CA GLY A 166 -9.14 3.18 3.83
C GLY A 166 -8.24 3.83 2.78
N ILE A 167 -8.39 3.42 1.51
CA ILE A 167 -7.62 3.97 0.39
C ILE A 167 -7.79 5.48 0.28
N SER A 168 -9.02 5.98 0.28
CA SER A 168 -9.29 7.40 0.13
C SER A 168 -8.76 8.25 1.28
N SER A 169 -8.82 7.75 2.52
CA SER A 169 -8.25 8.44 3.68
C SER A 169 -6.73 8.53 3.57
N ALA A 170 -6.06 7.45 3.17
CA ALA A 170 -4.62 7.44 2.97
C ALA A 170 -4.18 8.39 1.84
N LEU A 171 -4.89 8.37 0.71
CA LEU A 171 -4.60 9.28 -0.41
C LEU A 171 -4.81 10.74 -0.03
N LYS A 172 -5.85 11.03 0.75
CA LYS A 172 -6.09 12.38 1.26
C LYS A 172 -4.98 12.84 2.21
N GLU A 173 -4.58 11.99 3.15
CA GLU A 173 -3.50 12.29 4.10
C GLU A 173 -2.17 12.54 3.37
N GLY A 174 -1.84 11.71 2.36
CA GLY A 174 -0.67 11.95 1.51
C GLY A 174 -0.73 13.27 0.74
N ALA A 175 -1.89 13.62 0.17
CA ALA A 175 -2.10 14.88 -0.51
C ALA A 175 -1.92 16.09 0.43
N ASP A 176 -2.50 16.00 1.63
CA ASP A 176 -2.40 17.05 2.66
C ASP A 176 -0.94 17.21 3.13
N TYR A 177 -0.20 16.10 3.28
CA TYR A 177 1.21 16.10 3.66
C TYR A 177 2.08 16.81 2.61
N ILE A 178 1.93 16.48 1.33
CA ILE A 178 2.69 17.14 0.25
C ILE A 178 2.34 18.62 0.17
N TYR A 179 1.07 18.97 0.33
CA TYR A 179 0.63 20.36 0.34
C TYR A 179 1.25 21.15 1.51
N ALA A 180 1.29 20.57 2.71
CA ALA A 180 1.92 21.16 3.88
C ALA A 180 3.44 21.34 3.71
N MET A 181 4.14 20.34 3.15
CA MET A 181 5.57 20.44 2.80
C MET A 181 5.86 21.63 1.88
N LYS A 182 5.01 21.83 0.87
CA LYS A 182 5.14 22.93 -0.07
C LYS A 182 4.97 24.29 0.59
N GLU A 183 3.96 24.42 1.46
CA GLU A 183 3.72 25.67 2.19
C GLU A 183 4.88 25.99 3.17
N ALA A 184 5.47 24.97 3.81
CA ALA A 184 6.61 25.12 4.70
C ALA A 184 7.92 25.51 3.96
N SER A 185 8.00 25.29 2.64
CA SER A 185 9.17 25.58 1.81
C SER A 185 9.12 26.98 1.16
N ARG A 186 8.03 27.72 1.40
CA ARG A 186 7.83 29.11 0.91
C ARG A 186 8.27 30.16 1.91
#